data_cc0917bedf6c7ab2d47e48d49bb8e6be
#
_entry.id   cc0917bedf6c7ab2d47e48d49bb8e6be
#
_cell.length_a   1.000
_cell.length_b   1.000
_cell.length_c   1.000
_cell.angle_alpha   90.00
_cell.angle_beta   90.00
_cell.angle_gamma   90.00
#
_symmetry.space_group_name_H-M   'P 1'
#
loop_
_entity.id
_entity.type
_entity.pdbx_description
1 polymer ?
#
loop_
_entity_poly.entity_id
_entity_poly.type
_entity_poly.pdbx_seq_one_letter_code
_entity_poly.pdbx_strand_id
1 'polypeptide(L)'
;MSSKTIWTPANIVTCARVVLVPFWLLLAQLLGVSLADSLATPGFNLGAFIVFMGYVVISLTDKLDGYLARSRNEVTTFGKFLDPIADKLAVVVALFVLLEWHMVSPWVLLVIVAREFLVSGLRMVVASKGVVIAASDLGKWKTATTMVAICGLLFLPSIPGGMIQDVLLFIFNVSMWVAVVLTAWSGIDYFVKSWQYIAEV
;
A
#
# COMPACT_ATOMS: atom_id res chain seq x y z
N MET A 1 -17.88 30.13 15.79
CA MET A 1 -17.22 29.08 14.97
C MET A 1 -16.12 28.49 15.80
N SER A 2 -16.28 27.27 16.34
CA SER A 2 -15.23 26.58 17.09
C SER A 2 -14.10 26.27 16.11
N SER A 3 -12.89 26.76 16.35
CA SER A 3 -11.70 26.42 15.58
C SER A 3 -11.44 24.93 15.79
N LYS A 4 -11.92 24.09 14.86
CA LYS A 4 -11.59 22.67 14.90
C LYS A 4 -10.07 22.56 14.76
N THR A 5 -9.42 22.13 15.81
CA THR A 5 -7.98 21.93 15.86
C THR A 5 -7.58 20.95 14.76
N ILE A 6 -6.61 21.31 13.94
CA ILE A 6 -6.06 20.43 12.87
C ILE A 6 -5.43 19.17 13.49
N TRP A 7 -4.94 19.27 14.72
CA TRP A 7 -4.29 18.20 15.46
C TRP A 7 -5.31 17.28 16.17
N THR A 8 -6.07 16.53 15.39
CA THR A 8 -6.89 15.43 15.92
C THR A 8 -6.03 14.17 16.09
N PRO A 9 -6.38 13.25 17.00
CA PRO A 9 -5.66 11.98 17.14
C PRO A 9 -5.51 11.21 15.83
N ALA A 10 -6.55 11.23 14.98
CA ALA A 10 -6.49 10.62 13.66
C ALA A 10 -5.43 11.27 12.78
N ASN A 11 -5.44 12.61 12.66
CA ASN A 11 -4.45 13.33 11.84
C ASN A 11 -3.01 13.14 12.36
N ILE A 12 -2.82 13.05 13.69
CA ILE A 12 -1.49 12.78 14.26
C ILE A 12 -1.00 11.40 13.83
N VAL A 13 -1.85 10.38 13.85
CA VAL A 13 -1.48 9.02 13.40
C VAL A 13 -1.14 9.02 11.91
N THR A 14 -1.92 9.72 11.07
CA THR A 14 -1.61 9.84 9.64
C THR A 14 -0.30 10.58 9.38
N CYS A 15 -0.04 11.70 10.09
CA CYS A 15 1.24 12.42 10.00
C CYS A 15 2.41 11.52 10.46
N ALA A 16 2.25 10.80 11.56
CA ALA A 16 3.26 9.88 12.06
C ALA A 16 3.59 8.80 11.01
N ARG A 17 2.58 8.26 10.32
CA ARG A 17 2.79 7.30 9.22
C ARG A 17 3.63 7.89 8.08
N VAL A 18 3.33 9.10 7.62
CA VAL A 18 4.08 9.78 6.56
C VAL A 18 5.56 9.93 6.94
N VAL A 19 5.84 10.16 8.23
CA VAL A 19 7.22 10.25 8.76
C VAL A 19 7.83 8.85 8.94
N LEU A 20 7.07 7.88 9.44
CA LEU A 20 7.58 6.53 9.70
C LEU A 20 7.96 5.77 8.42
N VAL A 21 7.26 6.00 7.30
CA VAL A 21 7.56 5.31 6.03
C VAL A 21 9.00 5.56 5.54
N PRO A 22 9.52 6.80 5.45
CA PRO A 22 10.92 7.04 5.10
C PRO A 22 11.92 6.42 6.10
N PHE A 23 11.61 6.45 7.41
CA PHE A 23 12.46 5.80 8.41
C PHE A 23 12.47 4.28 8.25
N TRP A 24 11.33 3.68 7.93
CA TRP A 24 11.25 2.27 7.64
C TRP A 24 12.04 1.89 6.37
N LEU A 25 11.98 2.70 5.32
CA LEU A 25 12.81 2.51 4.12
C LEU A 25 14.31 2.56 4.46
N LEU A 26 14.73 3.57 5.22
CA LEU A 26 16.10 3.69 5.67
C LEU A 26 16.52 2.45 6.50
N LEU A 27 15.67 1.98 7.39
CA LEU A 27 15.91 0.77 8.17
C LEU A 27 16.08 -0.46 7.27
N ALA A 28 15.21 -0.64 6.26
CA ALA A 28 15.30 -1.74 5.30
C ALA A 28 16.64 -1.73 4.54
N GLN A 29 17.11 -0.54 4.13
CA GLN A 29 18.39 -0.37 3.44
C GLN A 29 19.58 -0.61 4.37
N LEU A 30 19.55 -0.09 5.61
CA LEU A 30 20.63 -0.28 6.59
C LEU A 30 20.80 -1.74 7.00
N LEU A 31 19.72 -2.51 7.06
CA LEU A 31 19.77 -3.94 7.39
C LEU A 31 20.28 -4.79 6.22
N GLY A 32 20.35 -4.24 5.01
CA GLY A 32 20.95 -4.87 3.83
C GLY A 32 20.33 -6.23 3.48
N VAL A 33 19.03 -6.41 3.71
CA VAL A 33 18.34 -7.68 3.50
C VAL A 33 18.21 -7.98 2.00
N SER A 34 18.58 -9.18 1.60
CA SER A 34 18.29 -9.68 0.25
C SER A 34 17.73 -11.12 0.32
N LEU A 35 16.96 -11.50 -0.70
CA LEU A 35 16.49 -12.88 -0.82
C LEU A 35 17.67 -13.85 -1.02
N ALA A 36 18.69 -13.43 -1.77
CA ALA A 36 19.87 -14.24 -2.03
C ALA A 36 20.62 -14.60 -0.73
N ASP A 37 20.74 -13.65 0.19
CA ASP A 37 21.40 -13.89 1.48
C ASP A 37 20.59 -14.85 2.35
N SER A 38 19.26 -14.77 2.31
CA SER A 38 18.40 -15.69 3.08
C SER A 38 18.40 -17.12 2.52
N LEU A 39 18.59 -17.27 1.20
CA LEU A 39 18.77 -18.58 0.58
C LEU A 39 20.13 -19.21 0.94
N ALA A 40 21.16 -18.38 1.16
CA ALA A 40 22.51 -18.83 1.46
C ALA A 40 22.75 -19.12 2.97
N THR A 41 21.97 -18.51 3.86
CA THR A 41 22.15 -18.64 5.31
C THR A 41 21.17 -19.64 5.91
N PRO A 42 21.66 -20.71 6.57
CA PRO A 42 20.79 -21.60 7.32
C PRO A 42 20.36 -20.92 8.63
N GLY A 43 19.14 -20.43 8.68
CA GLY A 43 18.62 -19.86 9.92
C GLY A 43 17.59 -18.74 9.70
N PHE A 44 17.03 -18.29 10.81
CA PHE A 44 16.07 -17.19 10.83
C PHE A 44 16.79 -15.85 10.69
N ASN A 45 16.40 -15.04 9.70
CA ASN A 45 16.95 -13.69 9.48
C ASN A 45 16.14 -12.65 10.26
N LEU A 46 16.70 -12.24 11.42
CA LEU A 46 16.05 -11.24 12.28
C LEU A 46 15.92 -9.87 11.60
N GLY A 47 16.88 -9.48 10.76
CA GLY A 47 16.83 -8.20 10.04
C GLY A 47 15.63 -8.14 9.09
N ALA A 48 15.42 -9.18 8.29
CA ALA A 48 14.27 -9.30 7.42
C ALA A 48 12.95 -9.29 8.21
N PHE A 49 12.91 -10.00 9.33
CA PHE A 49 11.74 -10.02 10.19
C PHE A 49 11.41 -8.64 10.78
N ILE A 50 12.42 -7.87 11.18
CA ILE A 50 12.22 -6.48 11.66
C ILE A 50 11.66 -5.59 10.54
N VAL A 51 12.15 -5.71 9.31
CA VAL A 51 11.62 -4.95 8.17
C VAL A 51 10.15 -5.33 7.90
N PHE A 52 9.84 -6.63 7.89
CA PHE A 52 8.47 -7.12 7.75
C PHE A 52 7.54 -6.57 8.85
N MET A 53 7.95 -6.70 10.12
CA MET A 53 7.16 -6.22 11.26
C MET A 53 6.95 -4.71 11.23
N GLY A 54 7.96 -3.94 10.81
CA GLY A 54 7.84 -2.50 10.60
C GLY A 54 6.75 -2.15 9.59
N TYR A 55 6.70 -2.86 8.46
CA TYR A 55 5.64 -2.69 7.47
C TYR A 55 4.25 -3.06 8.00
N VAL A 56 4.15 -4.16 8.75
CA VAL A 56 2.89 -4.58 9.40
C VAL A 56 2.39 -3.49 10.35
N VAL A 57 3.27 -2.93 11.18
CA VAL A 57 2.92 -1.81 12.08
C VAL A 57 2.42 -0.61 11.30
N ILE A 58 3.13 -0.17 10.26
CA ILE A 58 2.71 0.94 9.38
C ILE A 58 1.34 0.66 8.76
N SER A 59 1.10 -0.56 8.28
CA SER A 59 -0.18 -0.94 7.66
C SER A 59 -1.34 -1.02 8.66
N LEU A 60 -1.06 -1.38 9.92
CA LEU A 60 -2.06 -1.39 10.98
C LEU A 60 -2.44 0.02 11.45
N THR A 61 -1.51 0.98 11.42
CA THR A 61 -1.81 2.37 11.76
C THR A 61 -2.86 2.99 10.84
N ASP A 62 -2.95 2.57 9.56
CA ASP A 62 -3.97 2.99 8.62
C ASP A 62 -5.40 2.60 9.05
N LYS A 63 -5.57 1.38 9.55
CA LYS A 63 -6.86 0.94 10.07
C LYS A 63 -7.23 1.66 11.36
N LEU A 64 -6.22 2.02 12.15
CA LEU A 64 -6.40 2.67 13.45
C LEU A 64 -6.87 4.12 13.31
N ASP A 65 -6.24 4.92 12.42
CA ASP A 65 -6.66 6.31 12.20
C ASP A 65 -8.04 6.39 11.56
N GLY A 66 -8.35 5.55 10.58
CA GLY A 66 -9.69 5.44 10.01
C GLY A 66 -10.77 5.06 11.02
N TYR A 67 -10.45 4.18 11.98
CA TYR A 67 -11.35 3.85 13.08
C TYR A 67 -11.53 5.04 14.04
N LEU A 68 -10.43 5.69 14.46
CA LEU A 68 -10.44 6.84 15.36
C LEU A 68 -11.22 8.03 14.78
N ALA A 69 -11.00 8.35 13.49
CA ALA A 69 -11.70 9.43 12.81
C ALA A 69 -13.22 9.21 12.77
N ARG A 70 -13.66 7.97 12.49
CA ARG A 70 -15.09 7.63 12.43
C ARG A 70 -15.73 7.56 13.81
N SER A 71 -15.07 6.97 14.80
CA SER A 71 -15.61 6.81 16.15
C SER A 71 -15.79 8.14 16.88
N ARG A 72 -14.98 9.16 16.54
CA ARG A 72 -15.01 10.48 17.18
C ARG A 72 -15.72 11.55 16.36
N ASN A 73 -16.22 11.23 15.16
CA ASN A 73 -16.78 12.21 14.21
C ASN A 73 -15.86 13.43 13.96
N GLU A 74 -14.54 13.23 14.04
CA GLU A 74 -13.49 14.26 13.90
C GLU A 74 -12.87 14.26 12.51
N VAL A 75 -13.70 14.12 11.46
CA VAL A 75 -13.19 14.14 10.09
C VAL A 75 -12.83 15.57 9.69
N THR A 76 -11.54 15.84 9.52
CA THR A 76 -11.01 17.16 9.14
C THR A 76 -10.74 17.24 7.64
N THR A 77 -10.70 18.45 7.07
CA THR A 77 -10.30 18.67 5.67
C THR A 77 -8.85 18.26 5.45
N PHE A 78 -7.99 18.49 6.44
CA PHE A 78 -6.58 18.11 6.40
C PHE A 78 -6.41 16.58 6.35
N GLY A 79 -7.13 15.83 7.20
CA GLY A 79 -7.13 14.37 7.18
C GLY A 79 -7.60 13.82 5.82
N LYS A 80 -8.72 14.32 5.31
CA LYS A 80 -9.23 13.92 3.97
C LYS A 80 -8.20 14.10 2.84
N PHE A 81 -7.31 15.08 2.96
CA PHE A 81 -6.22 15.31 2.00
C PHE A 81 -5.02 14.38 2.27
N LEU A 82 -4.63 14.20 3.52
CA LEU A 82 -3.40 13.50 3.89
C LEU A 82 -3.56 11.97 3.85
N ASP A 83 -4.72 11.44 4.27
CA ASP A 83 -4.98 9.99 4.35
C ASP A 83 -4.72 9.25 3.01
N PRO A 84 -5.27 9.71 1.85
CA PRO A 84 -5.02 9.06 0.58
C PRO A 84 -3.56 9.09 0.13
N ILE A 85 -2.78 10.07 0.61
CA ILE A 85 -1.35 10.19 0.29
C ILE A 85 -0.56 9.22 1.16
N ALA A 86 -0.82 9.20 2.47
CA ALA A 86 -0.13 8.35 3.43
C ALA A 86 -0.33 6.86 3.13
N ASP A 87 -1.56 6.45 2.80
CA ASP A 87 -1.91 5.08 2.42
C ASP A 87 -1.12 4.61 1.18
N LYS A 88 -1.10 5.43 0.14
CA LYS A 88 -0.35 5.09 -1.08
C LYS A 88 1.15 5.10 -0.88
N LEU A 89 1.66 6.03 -0.08
CA LEU A 89 3.10 6.13 0.20
C LEU A 89 3.62 4.82 0.80
N ALA A 90 2.93 4.24 1.77
CA ALA A 90 3.33 2.98 2.41
C ALA A 90 3.40 1.82 1.41
N VAL A 91 2.39 1.67 0.54
CA VAL A 91 2.36 0.61 -0.49
C VAL A 91 3.45 0.81 -1.54
N VAL A 92 3.62 2.04 -2.04
CA VAL A 92 4.62 2.37 -3.06
C VAL A 92 6.04 2.10 -2.53
N VAL A 93 6.35 2.56 -1.31
CA VAL A 93 7.67 2.35 -0.72
C VAL A 93 7.93 0.87 -0.44
N ALA A 94 6.92 0.09 -0.01
CA ALA A 94 7.07 -1.36 0.15
C ALA A 94 7.38 -2.07 -1.18
N LEU A 95 6.72 -1.66 -2.28
CA LEU A 95 7.03 -2.17 -3.61
C LEU A 95 8.43 -1.78 -4.08
N PHE A 96 8.94 -0.59 -3.72
CA PHE A 96 10.33 -0.21 -3.98
C PHE A 96 11.32 -1.10 -3.23
N VAL A 97 11.08 -1.40 -1.95
CA VAL A 97 11.92 -2.33 -1.18
C VAL A 97 11.92 -3.72 -1.82
N LEU A 98 10.74 -4.23 -2.21
CA LEU A 98 10.64 -5.52 -2.89
C LEU A 98 11.31 -5.52 -4.28
N LEU A 99 11.31 -4.40 -4.98
CA LEU A 99 12.03 -4.23 -6.24
C LEU A 99 13.54 -4.24 -6.02
N GLU A 100 14.04 -3.54 -5.00
CA GLU A 100 15.45 -3.53 -4.62
C GLU A 100 15.92 -4.94 -4.20
N TRP A 101 15.07 -5.71 -3.54
CA TRP A 101 15.32 -7.11 -3.20
C TRP A 101 15.16 -8.09 -4.38
N HIS A 102 14.89 -7.60 -5.58
CA HIS A 102 14.63 -8.40 -6.81
C HIS A 102 13.46 -9.40 -6.69
N MET A 103 12.52 -9.14 -5.79
CA MET A 103 11.36 -10.01 -5.55
C MET A 103 10.15 -9.68 -6.41
N VAL A 104 10.09 -8.47 -6.96
CA VAL A 104 9.03 -8.03 -7.89
C VAL A 104 9.61 -7.40 -9.15
N SER A 105 8.87 -7.49 -10.25
CA SER A 105 9.25 -6.84 -11.51
C SER A 105 8.94 -5.34 -11.49
N PRO A 106 9.73 -4.48 -12.19
CA PRO A 106 9.39 -3.07 -12.40
C PRO A 106 7.99 -2.85 -12.99
N TRP A 107 7.50 -3.80 -13.80
CA TRP A 107 6.16 -3.74 -14.36
C TRP A 107 5.05 -3.82 -13.31
N VAL A 108 5.26 -4.60 -12.24
CA VAL A 108 4.34 -4.67 -11.10
C VAL A 108 4.19 -3.29 -10.45
N LEU A 109 5.33 -2.66 -10.17
CA LEU A 109 5.37 -1.31 -9.60
C LEU A 109 4.68 -0.30 -10.52
N LEU A 110 5.02 -0.31 -11.83
CA LEU A 110 4.44 0.61 -12.80
C LEU A 110 2.91 0.50 -12.85
N VAL A 111 2.36 -0.72 -12.98
CA VAL A 111 0.91 -0.91 -13.11
C VAL A 111 0.17 -0.48 -11.84
N ILE A 112 0.68 -0.89 -10.67
CA ILE A 112 0.04 -0.55 -9.40
C ILE A 112 0.08 0.97 -9.16
N VAL A 113 1.24 1.60 -9.32
CA VAL A 113 1.41 3.04 -9.08
C VAL A 113 0.63 3.88 -10.09
N ALA A 114 0.74 3.57 -11.38
CA ALA A 114 0.01 4.28 -12.43
C ALA A 114 -1.51 4.26 -12.16
N ARG A 115 -2.06 3.08 -11.82
CA ARG A 115 -3.48 2.96 -11.49
C ARG A 115 -3.86 3.79 -10.27
N GLU A 116 -3.04 3.78 -9.20
CA GLU A 116 -3.32 4.56 -7.99
C GLU A 116 -3.42 6.06 -8.28
N PHE A 117 -2.51 6.58 -9.10
CA PHE A 117 -2.54 7.98 -9.50
C PHE A 117 -3.71 8.30 -10.46
N LEU A 118 -3.90 7.48 -11.49
CA LEU A 118 -4.97 7.69 -12.48
C LEU A 118 -6.34 7.70 -11.81
N VAL A 119 -6.66 6.67 -11.00
CA VAL A 119 -7.97 6.60 -10.34
C VAL A 119 -8.16 7.72 -9.32
N SER A 120 -7.08 8.17 -8.66
CA SER A 120 -7.18 9.30 -7.73
C SER A 120 -7.41 10.63 -8.44
N GLY A 121 -6.73 10.86 -9.56
CA GLY A 121 -6.96 12.01 -10.43
C GLY A 121 -8.38 12.03 -10.98
N LEU A 122 -8.85 10.89 -11.53
CA LEU A 122 -10.23 10.75 -12.02
C LEU A 122 -11.25 11.01 -10.91
N ARG A 123 -11.01 10.52 -9.70
CA ARG A 123 -11.90 10.74 -8.56
C ARG A 123 -11.98 12.22 -8.19
N MET A 124 -10.87 12.96 -8.23
CA MET A 124 -10.86 14.39 -7.98
C MET A 124 -11.66 15.16 -9.04
N VAL A 125 -11.46 14.83 -10.34
CA VAL A 125 -12.18 15.47 -11.45
C VAL A 125 -13.69 15.22 -11.36
N VAL A 126 -14.09 13.98 -11.09
CA VAL A 126 -15.53 13.64 -10.97
C VAL A 126 -16.15 14.29 -9.73
N ALA A 127 -15.41 14.33 -8.61
CA ALA A 127 -15.89 14.98 -7.39
C ALA A 127 -16.06 16.51 -7.54
N SER A 128 -15.25 17.18 -8.36
CA SER A 128 -15.43 18.61 -8.64
C SER A 128 -16.73 18.92 -9.39
N LYS A 129 -17.30 17.91 -10.08
CA LYS A 129 -18.63 17.99 -10.72
C LYS A 129 -19.79 17.57 -9.78
N GLY A 130 -19.52 17.40 -8.50
CA GLY A 130 -20.52 17.02 -7.47
C GLY A 130 -20.92 15.54 -7.49
N VAL A 131 -20.26 14.71 -8.28
CA VAL A 131 -20.56 13.28 -8.42
C VAL A 131 -19.58 12.43 -7.61
N VAL A 132 -20.09 11.43 -6.89
CA VAL A 132 -19.28 10.46 -6.16
C VAL A 132 -19.48 9.08 -6.76
N ILE A 133 -18.44 8.55 -7.42
CA ILE A 133 -18.46 7.17 -7.93
C ILE A 133 -18.11 6.22 -6.77
N ALA A 134 -19.03 5.29 -6.48
CA ALA A 134 -18.82 4.29 -5.44
C ALA A 134 -17.64 3.37 -5.76
N ALA A 135 -16.92 2.97 -4.72
CA ALA A 135 -15.85 1.98 -4.87
C ALA A 135 -16.44 0.63 -5.31
N SER A 136 -15.86 0.02 -6.35
CA SER A 136 -16.25 -1.31 -6.80
C SER A 136 -15.70 -2.39 -5.84
N ASP A 137 -16.34 -3.56 -5.79
CA ASP A 137 -15.84 -4.70 -5.02
C ASP A 137 -14.48 -5.19 -5.55
N LEU A 138 -14.20 -5.03 -6.85
CA LEU A 138 -12.89 -5.25 -7.45
C LEU A 138 -11.79 -4.41 -6.76
N GLY A 139 -12.10 -3.19 -6.36
CA GLY A 139 -11.17 -2.34 -5.62
C GLY A 139 -10.82 -2.88 -4.22
N LYS A 140 -11.76 -3.54 -3.55
CA LYS A 140 -11.51 -4.18 -2.24
C LYS A 140 -10.62 -5.41 -2.39
N TRP A 141 -10.94 -6.30 -3.34
CA TRP A 141 -10.14 -7.49 -3.63
C TRP A 141 -8.72 -7.15 -4.07
N LYS A 142 -8.56 -6.15 -4.95
CA LYS A 142 -7.26 -5.61 -5.34
C LYS A 142 -6.42 -5.24 -4.11
N THR A 143 -6.99 -4.45 -3.19
CA THR A 143 -6.25 -4.00 -2.00
C THR A 143 -5.88 -5.17 -1.09
N ALA A 144 -6.81 -6.09 -0.84
CA ALA A 144 -6.55 -7.26 -0.01
C ALA A 144 -5.44 -8.16 -0.61
N THR A 145 -5.49 -8.47 -1.90
CA THR A 145 -4.49 -9.31 -2.57
C THR A 145 -3.12 -8.62 -2.62
N THR A 146 -3.06 -7.31 -2.87
CA THR A 146 -1.81 -6.54 -2.85
C THR A 146 -1.17 -6.58 -1.46
N MET A 147 -1.94 -6.37 -0.39
CA MET A 147 -1.44 -6.40 0.99
C MET A 147 -0.92 -7.78 1.37
N VAL A 148 -1.66 -8.85 1.03
CA VAL A 148 -1.22 -10.23 1.28
C VAL A 148 0.09 -10.53 0.55
N ALA A 149 0.20 -10.14 -0.73
CA ALA A 149 1.39 -10.36 -1.51
C ALA A 149 2.61 -9.59 -0.96
N ILE A 150 2.45 -8.29 -0.63
CA ILE A 150 3.53 -7.47 -0.05
C ILE A 150 3.98 -8.05 1.30
N CYS A 151 3.05 -8.31 2.21
CA CYS A 151 3.38 -8.88 3.51
C CYS A 151 4.08 -10.23 3.39
N GLY A 152 3.58 -11.10 2.51
CA GLY A 152 4.18 -12.41 2.27
C GLY A 152 5.59 -12.32 1.70
N LEU A 153 5.80 -11.48 0.69
CA LEU A 153 7.11 -11.28 0.08
C LEU A 153 8.11 -10.62 1.04
N LEU A 154 7.70 -9.65 1.84
CA LEU A 154 8.55 -9.04 2.87
C LEU A 154 8.93 -10.03 4.00
N PHE A 155 8.04 -10.99 4.29
CA PHE A 155 8.30 -12.02 5.31
C PHE A 155 9.27 -13.10 4.84
N LEU A 156 9.26 -13.45 3.55
CA LEU A 156 10.01 -14.59 3.01
C LEU A 156 11.51 -14.58 3.34
N PRO A 157 12.24 -13.45 3.26
CA PRO A 157 13.65 -13.43 3.63
C PRO A 157 13.92 -13.69 5.10
N SER A 158 12.88 -13.74 5.96
CA SER A 158 13.02 -14.03 7.39
C SER A 158 13.19 -15.52 7.67
N ILE A 159 12.67 -16.39 6.81
CA ILE A 159 12.70 -17.84 7.00
C ILE A 159 13.89 -18.47 6.28
N PRO A 160 14.44 -19.59 6.80
CA PRO A 160 15.57 -20.26 6.16
C PRO A 160 15.20 -20.79 4.77
N GLY A 161 16.18 -20.81 3.87
CA GLY A 161 16.07 -21.40 2.54
C GLY A 161 15.63 -22.86 2.57
N GLY A 162 14.81 -23.26 1.59
CA GLY A 162 14.33 -24.62 1.45
C GLY A 162 12.96 -24.72 0.79
N MET A 163 12.45 -25.93 0.65
CA MET A 163 11.20 -26.22 -0.06
C MET A 163 10.02 -25.37 0.41
N ILE A 164 9.92 -25.08 1.71
CA ILE A 164 8.82 -24.26 2.25
C ILE A 164 8.93 -22.82 1.74
N GLN A 165 10.13 -22.23 1.76
CA GLN A 165 10.38 -20.89 1.25
C GLN A 165 10.08 -20.81 -0.25
N ASP A 166 10.49 -21.80 -1.05
CA ASP A 166 10.24 -21.84 -2.50
C ASP A 166 8.74 -21.91 -2.81
N VAL A 167 8.00 -22.75 -2.11
CA VAL A 167 6.53 -22.85 -2.27
C VAL A 167 5.84 -21.54 -1.90
N LEU A 168 6.22 -20.93 -0.78
CA LEU A 168 5.66 -19.66 -0.35
C LEU A 168 6.04 -18.52 -1.33
N LEU A 169 7.27 -18.52 -1.85
CA LEU A 169 7.70 -17.56 -2.86
C LEU A 169 6.82 -17.66 -4.11
N PHE A 170 6.55 -18.89 -4.58
CA PHE A 170 5.64 -19.10 -5.70
C PHE A 170 4.23 -18.59 -5.40
N ILE A 171 3.66 -18.92 -4.26
CA ILE A 171 2.30 -18.52 -3.85
C ILE A 171 2.19 -16.98 -3.79
N PHE A 172 3.15 -16.29 -3.14
CA PHE A 172 3.08 -14.83 -3.02
C PHE A 172 3.39 -14.11 -4.33
N ASN A 173 4.22 -14.67 -5.21
CA ASN A 173 4.39 -14.13 -6.56
C ASN A 173 3.12 -14.29 -7.40
N VAL A 174 2.45 -15.44 -7.35
CA VAL A 174 1.14 -15.61 -8.01
C VAL A 174 0.13 -14.62 -7.45
N SER A 175 0.05 -14.46 -6.12
CA SER A 175 -0.80 -13.47 -5.48
C SER A 175 -0.49 -12.04 -5.97
N MET A 176 0.78 -11.67 -6.14
CA MET A 176 1.19 -10.37 -6.66
C MET A 176 0.72 -10.16 -8.11
N TRP A 177 0.86 -11.15 -8.99
CA TRP A 177 0.37 -11.05 -10.36
C TRP A 177 -1.16 -11.00 -10.43
N VAL A 178 -1.87 -11.73 -9.57
CA VAL A 178 -3.33 -11.60 -9.41
C VAL A 178 -3.70 -10.18 -8.98
N ALA A 179 -2.95 -9.59 -8.03
CA ALA A 179 -3.15 -8.22 -7.61
C ALA A 179 -2.92 -7.22 -8.76
N VAL A 180 -1.92 -7.45 -9.63
CA VAL A 180 -1.66 -6.62 -10.83
C VAL A 180 -2.84 -6.69 -11.80
N VAL A 181 -3.34 -7.89 -12.11
CA VAL A 181 -4.49 -8.07 -13.01
C VAL A 181 -5.73 -7.39 -12.44
N LEU A 182 -6.05 -7.60 -11.17
CA LEU A 182 -7.18 -6.94 -10.50
C LEU A 182 -7.01 -5.42 -10.47
N THR A 183 -5.78 -4.95 -10.31
CA THR A 183 -5.45 -3.52 -10.33
C THR A 183 -5.73 -2.91 -11.69
N ALA A 184 -5.23 -3.52 -12.76
CA ALA A 184 -5.46 -3.07 -14.13
C ALA A 184 -6.96 -3.09 -14.46
N TRP A 185 -7.63 -4.20 -14.17
CA TRP A 185 -9.08 -4.34 -14.42
C TRP A 185 -9.90 -3.29 -13.66
N SER A 186 -9.65 -3.12 -12.37
CA SER A 186 -10.37 -2.12 -11.58
C SER A 186 -10.08 -0.68 -12.03
N GLY A 187 -8.90 -0.42 -12.60
CA GLY A 187 -8.56 0.87 -13.21
C GLY A 187 -9.37 1.15 -14.46
N ILE A 188 -9.46 0.15 -15.36
CA ILE A 188 -10.25 0.23 -16.60
C ILE A 188 -11.74 0.41 -16.26
N ASP A 189 -12.29 -0.40 -15.34
CA ASP A 189 -13.70 -0.28 -14.91
C ASP A 189 -14.01 1.13 -14.37
N TYR A 190 -13.09 1.67 -13.55
CA TYR A 190 -13.26 3.01 -13.02
C TYR A 190 -13.18 4.08 -14.11
N PHE A 191 -12.26 3.95 -15.06
CA PHE A 191 -12.10 4.87 -16.19
C PHE A 191 -13.35 4.87 -17.07
N VAL A 192 -13.87 3.71 -17.43
CA VAL A 192 -15.09 3.57 -18.23
C VAL A 192 -16.29 4.23 -17.55
N LYS A 193 -16.48 3.98 -16.24
CA LYS A 193 -17.55 4.59 -15.45
C LYS A 193 -17.39 6.10 -15.30
N SER A 194 -16.15 6.62 -15.34
CA SER A 194 -15.87 8.05 -15.23
C SER A 194 -15.97 8.78 -16.55
N TRP A 195 -15.93 8.06 -17.69
CA TRP A 195 -15.81 8.63 -19.02
C TRP A 195 -16.91 9.65 -19.35
N GLN A 196 -18.15 9.33 -19.02
CA GLN A 196 -19.29 10.23 -19.24
C GLN A 196 -19.13 11.58 -18.55
N TYR A 197 -18.45 11.63 -17.39
CA TYR A 197 -18.24 12.87 -16.66
C TYR A 197 -17.01 13.66 -17.13
N ILE A 198 -16.15 13.07 -17.95
CA ILE A 198 -14.93 13.70 -18.47
C ILE A 198 -15.14 14.19 -19.90
N ALA A 199 -15.89 13.44 -20.69
CA ALA A 199 -16.14 13.73 -22.11
C ALA A 199 -17.17 14.86 -22.35
N GLU A 200 -17.94 15.25 -21.33
CA GLU A 200 -18.82 16.41 -21.37
C GLU A 200 -17.99 17.69 -21.15
N VAL A 201 -17.45 18.21 -22.23
CA VAL A 201 -16.86 19.56 -22.34
C VAL A 201 -17.86 20.47 -23.08
#